data_b57b2dd3befd76a1a31fde2370d3a43f
#
_entry.id   b57b2dd3befd76a1a31fde2370d3a43f
#
_cell.length_a   1.000
_cell.length_b   1.000
_cell.length_c   1.000
_cell.angle_alpha   90.00
_cell.angle_beta   90.00
_cell.angle_gamma   90.00
#
_symmetry.space_group_name_H-M   'P 1'
#
loop_
_entity.id
_entity.type
_entity.pdbx_description
1 polymer ?
#
loop_
_entity_poly.entity_id
_entity_poly.type
_entity_poly.pdbx_seq_one_letter_code
_entity_poly.pdbx_strand_id
1 'polypeptide(L)'
;GEFIHRVELAQKLQYVEFPMTFKMRTKEIGYTTYYGQFGVGFGLNVRADGTRTWTRFAEFDSTGAVQYANQSAASTNQISLVEETLLFRPSLIIALGGERRFTGTTALAFGIRYNMALRNQYQAFPVYSSLSPEQLVLEYDEETGLDVPVVGEMRGKTGQIELCVGVMF
;
A
#
# COMPACT_ATOMS: atom_id res chain seq x y z
N GLY A 1 -22.62 13.06 -25.11
CA GLY A 1 -21.28 13.63 -24.87
C GLY A 1 -20.42 12.65 -24.12
N GLU A 2 -19.17 12.55 -24.50
CA GLU A 2 -18.19 11.75 -23.76
C GLU A 2 -17.70 12.56 -22.57
N PHE A 3 -17.58 11.90 -21.40
CA PHE A 3 -17.15 12.55 -20.16
C PHE A 3 -15.84 11.98 -19.68
N ILE A 4 -14.97 12.86 -19.18
CA ILE A 4 -13.76 12.47 -18.49
C ILE A 4 -14.06 12.44 -16.98
N HIS A 5 -13.85 11.28 -16.35
CA HIS A 5 -14.03 11.10 -14.93
C HIS A 5 -12.67 11.03 -14.22
N ARG A 6 -12.59 11.71 -13.10
CA ARG A 6 -11.49 11.54 -12.14
C ARG A 6 -11.94 10.56 -11.06
N VAL A 7 -11.17 9.51 -10.88
CA VAL A 7 -11.40 8.49 -9.84
C VAL A 7 -10.34 8.63 -8.77
N GLU A 8 -10.78 8.88 -7.55
CA GLU A 8 -9.92 8.88 -6.36
C GLU A 8 -10.26 7.67 -5.51
N LEU A 9 -9.24 6.88 -5.18
CA LEU A 9 -9.37 5.69 -4.36
C LEU A 9 -8.59 5.88 -3.05
N ALA A 10 -9.33 6.02 -1.95
CA ALA A 10 -8.77 5.98 -0.61
C ALA A 10 -8.88 4.55 -0.05
N GLN A 11 -7.77 4.01 0.45
CA GLN A 11 -7.69 2.61 0.89
C GLN A 11 -7.30 2.54 2.36
N LYS A 12 -7.89 1.58 3.07
CA LYS A 12 -7.55 1.23 4.45
C LYS A 12 -7.31 -0.26 4.53
N LEU A 13 -6.06 -0.63 4.74
CA LEU A 13 -5.62 -2.02 4.83
C LEU A 13 -5.10 -2.30 6.24
N GLN A 14 -5.47 -3.44 6.79
CA GLN A 14 -5.03 -3.89 8.10
C GLN A 14 -4.35 -5.24 7.98
N TYR A 15 -3.15 -5.33 8.55
CA TYR A 15 -2.34 -6.55 8.55
C TYR A 15 -2.05 -7.00 9.97
N VAL A 16 -2.05 -8.31 10.17
CA VAL A 16 -1.41 -8.94 11.32
C VAL A 16 -0.05 -9.42 10.85
N GLU A 17 1.02 -8.95 11.49
CA GLU A 17 2.38 -9.25 11.08
C GLU A 17 3.08 -10.17 12.09
N PHE A 18 3.81 -11.17 11.56
CA PHE A 18 4.64 -12.08 12.32
C PHE A 18 6.10 -11.86 11.91
N PRO A 19 6.86 -11.03 12.66
CA PRO A 19 8.25 -10.78 12.36
C PRO A 19 9.14 -11.90 12.89
N MET A 20 10.03 -12.43 12.05
CA MET A 20 11.10 -13.35 12.42
C MET A 20 12.43 -12.65 12.15
N THR A 21 13.14 -12.25 13.21
CA THR A 21 14.37 -11.47 13.08
C THR A 21 15.51 -12.11 13.85
N PHE A 22 16.69 -12.02 13.24
CA PHE A 22 17.95 -12.33 13.88
C PHE A 22 18.57 -11.04 14.43
N LYS A 23 18.89 -11.01 15.73
CA LYS A 23 19.48 -9.85 16.42
C LYS A 23 20.94 -10.11 16.76
N MET A 24 21.82 -9.29 16.22
CA MET A 24 23.25 -9.27 16.57
C MET A 24 23.53 -8.11 17.50
N ARG A 25 24.36 -8.34 18.51
CA ARG A 25 24.76 -7.32 19.48
C ARG A 25 26.26 -7.17 19.52
N THR A 26 26.74 -5.94 19.72
CA THR A 26 28.15 -5.69 20.04
C THR A 26 28.45 -6.02 21.50
N LYS A 27 29.73 -6.04 21.85
CA LYS A 27 30.11 -5.90 23.26
C LYS A 27 29.73 -4.50 23.75
N GLU A 28 29.54 -4.36 25.05
CA GLU A 28 29.25 -3.08 25.69
C GLU A 28 30.39 -2.08 25.47
N ILE A 29 30.07 -0.92 24.96
CA ILE A 29 30.99 0.19 24.71
C ILE A 29 30.48 1.38 25.49
N GLY A 30 31.13 1.71 26.64
CA GLY A 30 30.75 2.87 27.45
C GLY A 30 29.31 2.87 27.92
N TYR A 31 28.81 1.82 28.54
CA TYR A 31 27.41 1.61 28.99
C TYR A 31 26.37 1.45 27.89
N THR A 32 26.79 1.36 26.63
CA THR A 32 25.89 1.19 25.49
C THR A 32 26.26 -0.07 24.72
N THR A 33 25.25 -0.88 24.42
CA THR A 33 25.35 -2.04 23.52
C THR A 33 24.62 -1.70 22.23
N TYR A 34 25.29 -1.73 21.11
CA TYR A 34 24.65 -1.53 19.81
C TYR A 34 24.12 -2.84 19.27
N TYR A 35 23.04 -2.78 18.51
CA TYR A 35 22.51 -3.96 17.87
C TYR A 35 22.07 -3.68 16.43
N GLY A 36 22.16 -4.71 15.62
CA GLY A 36 21.55 -4.82 14.30
C GLY A 36 20.58 -5.98 14.27
N GLN A 37 19.47 -5.82 13.57
CA GLN A 37 18.50 -6.88 13.33
C GLN A 37 18.23 -6.97 11.84
N PHE A 38 18.10 -8.19 11.34
CA PHE A 38 17.62 -8.45 10.01
C PHE A 38 16.73 -9.69 10.03
N GLY A 39 15.78 -9.75 9.12
CA GLY A 39 14.86 -10.86 9.08
C GLY A 39 13.74 -10.68 8.07
N VAL A 40 12.74 -11.53 8.20
CA VAL A 40 11.57 -11.55 7.35
C VAL A 40 10.30 -11.35 8.19
N GLY A 41 9.34 -10.66 7.62
CA GLY A 41 8.01 -10.51 8.18
C GLY A 41 6.99 -11.22 7.29
N PHE A 42 5.97 -11.76 7.93
CA PHE A 42 4.84 -12.40 7.28
C PHE A 42 3.57 -11.65 7.68
N GLY A 43 3.05 -10.83 6.79
CA GLY A 43 1.81 -10.09 7.00
C GLY A 43 0.61 -10.84 6.42
N LEU A 44 -0.45 -10.98 7.22
CA LEU A 44 -1.75 -11.46 6.77
C LEU A 44 -2.72 -10.30 6.71
N ASN A 45 -3.35 -10.08 5.56
CA ASN A 45 -4.38 -9.07 5.40
C ASN A 45 -5.67 -9.55 6.08
N VAL A 46 -6.10 -8.84 7.11
CA VAL A 46 -7.33 -9.15 7.85
C VAL A 46 -8.48 -8.25 7.48
N ARG A 47 -8.19 -7.10 6.85
CA ARG A 47 -9.21 -6.15 6.41
C ARG A 47 -8.69 -5.27 5.29
N ALA A 48 -9.49 -5.13 4.25
CA ALA A 48 -9.22 -4.28 3.12
C ALA A 48 -10.50 -3.53 2.72
N ASP A 49 -10.59 -2.27 3.11
CA ASP A 49 -11.70 -1.39 2.75
C ASP A 49 -11.19 -0.28 1.84
N GLY A 50 -12.05 0.18 0.94
CA GLY A 50 -11.78 1.32 0.08
C GLY A 50 -12.96 2.27 -0.01
N THR A 51 -12.66 3.51 -0.28
CA THR A 51 -13.65 4.51 -0.64
C THR A 51 -13.29 5.04 -2.02
N ARG A 52 -14.17 4.86 -2.98
CA ARG A 52 -14.01 5.34 -4.35
C ARG A 52 -14.86 6.57 -4.55
N THR A 53 -14.24 7.66 -4.97
CA THR A 53 -14.92 8.91 -5.30
C THR A 53 -14.76 9.18 -6.78
N TRP A 54 -15.89 9.34 -7.46
CA TRP A 54 -15.96 9.68 -8.88
C TRP A 54 -16.32 11.15 -9.01
N THR A 55 -15.52 11.90 -9.73
CA THR A 55 -15.77 13.29 -10.04
C THR A 55 -15.79 13.47 -11.55
N ARG A 56 -16.86 14.03 -12.10
CA ARG A 56 -16.88 14.43 -13.50
C ARG A 56 -15.93 15.62 -13.67
N PHE A 57 -14.88 15.42 -14.48
CA PHE A 57 -13.82 16.40 -14.63
C PHE A 57 -13.98 17.26 -15.88
N ALA A 58 -14.37 16.66 -16.98
CA ALA A 58 -14.55 17.34 -18.24
C ALA A 58 -15.56 16.65 -19.14
N GLU A 59 -16.08 17.38 -20.11
CA GLU A 59 -17.00 16.91 -21.14
C GLU A 59 -16.44 17.31 -22.51
N PHE A 60 -16.58 16.44 -23.51
CA PHE A 60 -16.29 16.79 -24.89
C PHE A 60 -17.52 17.41 -25.52
N ASP A 61 -17.35 18.56 -26.15
CA ASP A 61 -18.41 19.16 -26.93
C ASP A 61 -18.60 18.45 -28.30
N SER A 62 -19.58 18.87 -29.06
CA SER A 62 -19.88 18.31 -30.37
C SER A 62 -18.75 18.51 -31.40
N THR A 63 -17.77 19.34 -31.11
CA THR A 63 -16.60 19.61 -31.93
C THR A 63 -15.36 18.84 -31.47
N GLY A 64 -15.47 18.05 -30.38
CA GLY A 64 -14.36 17.34 -29.77
C GLY A 64 -13.46 18.19 -28.87
N ALA A 65 -13.86 19.45 -28.60
CA ALA A 65 -13.10 20.29 -27.67
C ALA A 65 -13.46 19.95 -26.22
N VAL A 66 -12.43 19.92 -25.36
CA VAL A 66 -12.59 19.62 -23.93
C VAL A 66 -13.15 20.87 -23.21
N GLN A 67 -14.29 20.74 -22.61
CA GLN A 67 -14.85 21.73 -21.69
C GLN A 67 -14.74 21.21 -20.26
N TYR A 68 -14.09 21.98 -19.39
CA TYR A 68 -14.00 21.63 -17.97
C TYR A 68 -15.37 21.84 -17.33
N ALA A 69 -15.98 20.75 -16.88
CA ALA A 69 -17.21 20.82 -16.14
C ALA A 69 -16.94 21.46 -14.77
N ASN A 70 -17.83 22.38 -14.35
CA ASN A 70 -17.87 22.77 -12.95
C ASN A 70 -18.00 21.49 -12.12
N GLN A 71 -17.08 21.27 -11.16
CA GLN A 71 -16.99 20.08 -10.31
C GLN A 71 -18.28 19.84 -9.53
N SER A 72 -19.28 19.31 -10.18
CA SER A 72 -20.56 19.03 -9.56
C SER A 72 -20.79 17.52 -9.54
N ALA A 73 -21.16 17.03 -8.37
CA ALA A 73 -21.53 15.66 -8.03
C ALA A 73 -20.37 14.66 -8.04
N ALA A 74 -19.58 14.67 -6.96
CA ALA A 74 -18.79 13.50 -6.58
C ALA A 74 -19.73 12.39 -6.08
N SER A 75 -19.71 11.24 -6.72
CA SER A 75 -20.35 10.03 -6.19
C SER A 75 -19.31 9.27 -5.38
N THR A 76 -19.60 9.00 -4.12
CA THR A 76 -18.69 8.29 -3.21
C THR A 76 -19.29 6.95 -2.83
N ASN A 77 -18.59 5.87 -3.13
CA ASN A 77 -18.99 4.50 -2.81
C ASN A 77 -17.94 3.81 -1.93
N GLN A 78 -18.42 3.11 -0.91
CA GLN A 78 -17.57 2.19 -0.14
C GLN A 78 -17.47 0.88 -0.88
N ILE A 79 -16.25 0.36 -0.99
CA ILE A 79 -15.96 -0.89 -1.68
C ILE A 79 -15.13 -1.79 -0.77
N SER A 80 -15.32 -3.10 -0.88
CA SER A 80 -14.44 -4.11 -0.28
C SER A 80 -13.31 -4.41 -1.25
N LEU A 81 -12.07 -4.34 -0.77
CA LEU A 81 -10.87 -4.60 -1.56
C LEU A 81 -10.25 -5.97 -1.23
N VAL A 82 -10.99 -6.84 -0.54
CA VAL A 82 -10.46 -8.14 -0.06
C VAL A 82 -10.05 -9.03 -1.24
N GLU A 83 -10.83 -9.05 -2.32
CA GLU A 83 -10.52 -9.85 -3.52
C GLU A 83 -9.39 -9.26 -4.36
N GLU A 84 -9.15 -7.97 -4.22
CA GLU A 84 -8.19 -7.20 -5.01
C GLU A 84 -6.83 -7.09 -4.31
N THR A 85 -6.78 -7.42 -3.02
CA THR A 85 -5.56 -7.37 -2.22
C THR A 85 -5.01 -8.75 -1.93
N LEU A 86 -3.68 -8.86 -1.91
CA LEU A 86 -3.04 -10.12 -1.55
C LEU A 86 -3.25 -10.41 -0.07
N LEU A 87 -3.74 -11.61 0.25
CA LEU A 87 -3.88 -12.08 1.62
C LEU A 87 -2.54 -12.13 2.35
N PHE A 88 -1.48 -12.50 1.63
CA PHE A 88 -0.16 -12.72 2.20
C PHE A 88 0.87 -11.72 1.71
N ARG A 89 1.53 -11.02 2.64
CA ARG A 89 2.52 -9.99 2.39
C ARG A 89 3.87 -10.36 3.03
N PRO A 90 4.82 -10.93 2.28
CA PRO A 90 6.18 -11.11 2.77
C PRO A 90 6.90 -9.77 2.81
N SER A 91 7.70 -9.55 3.85
CA SER A 91 8.49 -8.33 4.03
C SER A 91 9.90 -8.63 4.48
N LEU A 92 10.82 -7.71 4.17
CA LEU A 92 12.17 -7.69 4.69
C LEU A 92 12.25 -6.68 5.84
N ILE A 93 12.85 -7.10 6.95
CA ILE A 93 12.99 -6.29 8.15
C ILE A 93 14.47 -6.03 8.39
N ILE A 94 14.83 -4.76 8.52
CA ILE A 94 16.17 -4.32 8.92
C ILE A 94 16.00 -3.33 10.07
N ALA A 95 16.75 -3.51 11.16
CA ALA A 95 16.73 -2.56 12.26
C ALA A 95 18.13 -2.34 12.82
N LEU A 96 18.35 -1.13 13.30
CA LEU A 96 19.55 -0.71 13.99
C LEU A 96 19.17 0.02 15.28
N GLY A 97 19.92 -0.18 16.34
CA GLY A 97 19.65 0.49 17.60
C GLY A 97 20.73 0.34 18.65
N GLY A 98 20.43 0.85 19.83
CA GLY A 98 21.29 0.77 21.00
C GLY A 98 20.49 0.50 22.26
N GLU A 99 21.14 -0.11 23.21
CA GLU A 99 20.64 -0.40 24.55
C GLU A 99 21.61 0.27 25.54
N ARG A 100 21.15 1.27 26.25
CA ARG A 100 21.96 1.99 27.24
C ARG A 100 21.55 1.55 28.64
N ARG A 101 22.50 0.99 29.37
CA ARG A 101 22.30 0.62 30.75
C ARG A 101 22.27 1.87 31.65
N PHE A 102 21.26 1.95 32.50
CA PHE A 102 21.13 3.03 33.48
C PHE A 102 21.54 2.59 34.88
N THR A 103 20.91 1.55 35.41
CA THR A 103 21.15 1.11 36.78
C THR A 103 20.86 -0.39 36.90
N GLY A 104 21.81 -1.16 37.44
CA GLY A 104 21.63 -2.60 37.65
C GLY A 104 21.28 -3.35 36.35
N THR A 105 20.11 -3.95 36.30
CA THR A 105 19.61 -4.71 35.13
C THR A 105 18.78 -3.86 34.17
N THR A 106 18.43 -2.61 34.57
CA THR A 106 17.56 -1.75 33.74
C THR A 106 18.33 -1.06 32.63
N ALA A 107 17.87 -1.24 31.42
CA ALA A 107 18.41 -0.60 30.22
C ALA A 107 17.30 0.07 29.39
N LEU A 108 17.62 1.21 28.76
CA LEU A 108 16.80 1.86 27.77
C LEU A 108 17.23 1.38 26.39
N ALA A 109 16.30 0.84 25.64
CA ALA A 109 16.48 0.47 24.24
C ALA A 109 15.90 1.53 23.32
N PHE A 110 16.62 1.87 22.27
CA PHE A 110 16.16 2.76 21.21
C PHE A 110 16.63 2.23 19.86
N GLY A 111 15.84 2.45 18.82
CA GLY A 111 16.21 1.94 17.50
C GLY A 111 15.27 2.43 16.40
N ILE A 112 15.71 2.21 15.19
CA ILE A 112 14.96 2.44 13.97
C ILE A 112 14.81 1.10 13.27
N ARG A 113 13.58 0.77 12.88
CA ARG A 113 13.25 -0.42 12.10
C ARG A 113 12.69 0.03 10.76
N TYR A 114 13.18 -0.57 9.69
CA TYR A 114 12.64 -0.45 8.35
C TYR A 114 12.05 -1.78 7.92
N ASN A 115 10.78 -1.77 7.52
CA ASN A 115 10.04 -2.92 7.04
C ASN A 115 9.63 -2.64 5.59
N MET A 116 10.11 -3.45 4.64
CA MET A 116 9.89 -3.30 3.21
C MET A 116 9.12 -4.51 2.67
N ALA A 117 7.95 -4.29 2.09
CA ALA A 117 7.23 -5.35 1.40
C ALA A 117 8.01 -5.84 0.18
N LEU A 118 8.18 -7.16 0.06
CA LEU A 118 8.90 -7.80 -1.05
C LEU A 118 8.00 -7.98 -2.28
N ARG A 119 6.70 -8.04 -2.09
CA ARG A 119 5.71 -8.29 -3.13
C ARG A 119 4.75 -7.11 -3.27
N ASN A 120 4.15 -6.96 -4.45
CA ASN A 120 3.05 -6.02 -4.65
C ASN A 120 1.91 -6.37 -3.70
N GLN A 121 1.19 -5.35 -3.24
CA GLN A 121 0.09 -5.46 -2.30
C GLN A 121 -1.22 -5.86 -2.97
N TYR A 122 -1.32 -5.57 -4.26
CA TYR A 122 -2.51 -5.84 -5.07
C TYR A 122 -2.29 -7.04 -5.97
N GLN A 123 -3.35 -7.80 -6.18
CA GLN A 123 -3.43 -8.73 -7.29
C GLN A 123 -3.53 -7.91 -8.58
N ALA A 124 -2.99 -8.44 -9.67
CA ALA A 124 -3.27 -7.87 -10.97
C ALA A 124 -4.77 -8.07 -11.26
N PHE A 125 -5.55 -7.01 -11.17
CA PHE A 125 -6.95 -7.04 -11.55
C PHE A 125 -7.25 -5.86 -12.48
N PRO A 126 -8.21 -6.00 -13.37
CA PRO A 126 -8.61 -4.90 -14.21
C PRO A 126 -9.13 -3.75 -13.34
N VAL A 127 -8.49 -2.59 -13.44
CA VAL A 127 -8.89 -1.37 -12.71
C VAL A 127 -10.37 -1.05 -12.88
N TYR A 128 -10.99 -1.68 -13.84
CA TYR A 128 -12.36 -1.46 -14.30
C TYR A 128 -13.36 -2.55 -13.91
N SER A 129 -12.98 -3.56 -13.11
CA SER A 129 -13.90 -4.67 -12.75
C SER A 129 -15.20 -4.21 -12.06
N SER A 130 -15.21 -2.99 -11.55
CA SER A 130 -16.37 -2.36 -10.90
C SER A 130 -17.00 -1.23 -11.73
N LEU A 131 -16.56 -1.04 -12.97
CA LEU A 131 -17.21 -0.13 -13.91
C LEU A 131 -18.36 -0.83 -14.59
N SER A 132 -19.45 -0.10 -14.83
CA SER A 132 -20.47 -0.56 -15.77
C SER A 132 -19.85 -0.74 -17.14
N PRO A 133 -20.33 -1.71 -17.95
CA PRO A 133 -19.80 -1.94 -19.31
C PRO A 133 -19.71 -0.68 -20.17
N GLU A 134 -20.59 0.29 -19.94
CA GLU A 134 -20.61 1.58 -20.62
C GLU A 134 -19.48 2.55 -20.21
N GLN A 135 -18.77 2.22 -19.12
CA GLN A 135 -17.68 3.04 -18.56
C GLN A 135 -16.30 2.44 -18.82
N LEU A 136 -16.24 1.29 -19.48
CA LEU A 136 -14.99 0.64 -19.85
C LEU A 136 -14.33 1.40 -21.00
N VAL A 137 -13.05 1.73 -20.82
CA VAL A 137 -12.23 2.14 -21.96
C VAL A 137 -11.87 0.88 -22.71
N LEU A 138 -12.34 0.77 -23.94
CA LEU A 138 -12.06 -0.36 -24.82
C LEU A 138 -10.91 0.04 -25.76
N GLU A 139 -10.00 -0.87 -25.96
CA GLU A 139 -8.93 -0.79 -26.95
C GLU A 139 -9.14 -1.90 -27.96
N TYR A 140 -9.03 -1.57 -29.25
CA TYR A 140 -9.16 -2.56 -30.31
C TYR A 140 -7.92 -3.46 -30.33
N ASP A 141 -8.13 -4.74 -30.09
CA ASP A 141 -7.07 -5.73 -30.18
C ASP A 141 -7.00 -6.29 -31.60
N GLU A 142 -5.91 -5.99 -32.30
CA GLU A 142 -5.68 -6.41 -33.68
C GLU A 142 -5.56 -7.95 -33.83
N GLU A 143 -5.14 -8.67 -32.76
CA GLU A 143 -4.99 -10.12 -32.81
C GLU A 143 -6.35 -10.86 -32.72
N THR A 144 -7.23 -10.36 -31.89
CA THR A 144 -8.54 -10.99 -31.68
C THR A 144 -9.65 -10.35 -32.52
N GLY A 145 -9.43 -9.15 -33.06
CA GLY A 145 -10.42 -8.39 -33.82
C GLY A 145 -11.60 -7.90 -32.98
N LEU A 146 -11.44 -7.84 -31.67
CA LEU A 146 -12.47 -7.44 -30.69
C LEU A 146 -12.01 -6.25 -29.86
N ASP A 147 -12.96 -5.45 -29.42
CA ASP A 147 -12.72 -4.43 -28.40
C ASP A 147 -12.52 -5.09 -27.03
N VAL A 148 -11.33 -4.98 -26.47
CA VAL A 148 -10.98 -5.51 -25.16
C VAL A 148 -10.85 -4.38 -24.14
N PRO A 149 -11.28 -4.61 -22.89
CA PRO A 149 -11.13 -3.59 -21.87
C PRO A 149 -9.66 -3.35 -21.56
N VAL A 150 -9.26 -2.07 -21.51
CA VAL A 150 -7.91 -1.69 -21.09
C VAL A 150 -7.71 -2.08 -19.64
N VAL A 151 -6.81 -3.01 -19.40
CA VAL A 151 -6.48 -3.52 -18.08
C VAL A 151 -5.29 -2.73 -17.54
N GLY A 152 -5.54 -1.87 -16.54
CA GLY A 152 -4.47 -1.22 -15.78
C GLY A 152 -4.05 -2.10 -14.60
N GLU A 153 -2.76 -2.42 -14.51
CA GLU A 153 -2.24 -3.10 -13.32
C GLU A 153 -1.99 -2.10 -12.19
N MET A 154 -2.67 -2.28 -11.05
CA MET A 154 -2.30 -1.59 -9.83
C MET A 154 -1.04 -2.23 -9.24
N ARG A 155 0.04 -1.46 -9.17
CA ARG A 155 1.28 -1.90 -8.52
C ARG A 155 1.55 -1.00 -7.32
N GLY A 156 1.71 -1.58 -6.15
CA GLY A 156 2.05 -0.87 -4.93
C GLY A 156 2.85 -1.74 -3.98
N LYS A 157 3.97 -1.22 -3.51
CA LYS A 157 4.76 -1.80 -2.41
C LYS A 157 4.72 -0.85 -1.24
N THR A 158 4.53 -1.38 -0.04
CA THR A 158 4.57 -0.59 1.18
C THR A 158 5.94 -0.68 1.81
N GLY A 159 6.44 0.47 2.27
CA GLY A 159 7.58 0.58 3.16
C GLY A 159 7.15 1.27 4.45
N GLN A 160 7.65 0.81 5.59
CA GLN A 160 7.32 1.37 6.90
C GLN A 160 8.61 1.63 7.67
N ILE A 161 8.71 2.82 8.26
CA ILE A 161 9.78 3.18 9.20
C ILE A 161 9.17 3.27 10.58
N GLU A 162 9.75 2.57 11.54
CA GLU A 162 9.30 2.54 12.93
C GLU A 162 10.41 3.06 13.84
N LEU A 163 10.06 3.93 14.75
CA LEU A 163 10.91 4.31 15.87
C LEU A 163 10.54 3.43 17.07
N CYS A 164 11.52 2.70 17.57
CA CYS A 164 11.34 1.78 18.69
C CYS A 164 12.00 2.37 19.94
N VAL A 165 11.23 2.51 21.01
CA VAL A 165 11.74 2.87 22.34
C VAL A 165 11.18 1.88 23.34
N GLY A 166 12.03 1.35 24.21
CA GLY A 166 11.62 0.36 25.19
C GLY A 166 12.50 0.38 26.44
N VAL A 167 11.96 -0.12 27.54
CA VAL A 167 12.69 -0.35 28.80
C VAL A 167 12.83 -1.85 28.99
N MET A 168 14.04 -2.29 29.27
CA MET A 168 14.36 -3.69 29.58
C MET A 168 14.78 -3.80 31.04
N PHE A 169 14.34 -4.86 31.69
CA PHE A 169 14.63 -5.17 33.09
C PHE A 169 15.44 -6.44 33.22
#